data_4dfe948667253760c9d30576421c4afd
#
_entry.id   4dfe948667253760c9d30576421c4afd
#
_cell.length_a   1.000
_cell.length_b   1.000
_cell.length_c   1.000
_cell.angle_alpha   90.00
_cell.angle_beta   90.00
_cell.angle_gamma   90.00
#
_symmetry.space_group_name_H-M   'P 1'
#
loop_
_entity.id
_entity.type
_entity.pdbx_description
1 polymer ?
#
loop_
_entity_poly.entity_id
_entity_poly.type
_entity_poly.pdbx_seq_one_letter_code
_entity_poly.pdbx_strand_id
1 'polypeptide(L)'
;GRLENFYLLMLPYAGQAAIEAGGRTVIANDRVGTILNPTDPVAMTWTADCAKLMVRIERDAIEQQLCAMLGRSLRQPLNFRLVIPKQGHAGNWWPFVQLLIAYVEQQARGGSTATLEHLENALITSLLEGQAHNYSESLESRHAGIAPRHVRRVENYIEDHAAEAIGIEDLVRVSGVSGRALYDGFRRFRDTSPMAHLRNVRLQRVREALLEAPDGATVSDIASRWHFFEFGRFAGQYRQMFGETPSQTLRGR
;
A
#
# COMPACT_ATOMS: atom_id res chain seq x y z
N GLY A 1 15.34 29.65 -11.93
CA GLY A 1 15.54 28.63 -12.98
C GLY A 1 14.70 27.40 -12.74
N ARG A 2 14.84 26.37 -13.57
CA ARG A 2 14.23 25.03 -13.40
C ARG A 2 15.33 24.00 -13.14
N LEU A 3 15.01 22.93 -12.41
CA LEU A 3 15.96 21.86 -12.10
C LEU A 3 16.07 20.81 -13.23
N GLU A 4 15.02 20.69 -14.05
CA GLU A 4 14.89 19.83 -15.24
C GLU A 4 14.92 18.32 -14.97
N ASN A 5 16.05 17.77 -14.43
CA ASN A 5 16.28 16.33 -14.37
C ASN A 5 16.40 15.75 -12.95
N PHE A 6 16.19 16.53 -11.91
CA PHE A 6 16.30 16.04 -10.53
C PHE A 6 15.31 16.74 -9.59
N TYR A 7 14.98 16.03 -8.51
CA TYR A 7 14.29 16.59 -7.35
C TYR A 7 15.34 17.07 -6.34
N LEU A 8 15.08 18.19 -5.68
CA LEU A 8 16.01 18.76 -4.70
C LEU A 8 15.30 18.92 -3.34
N LEU A 9 15.72 18.11 -2.37
CA LEU A 9 15.33 18.30 -0.97
C LEU A 9 16.26 19.33 -0.35
N MET A 10 15.68 20.31 0.33
CA MET A 10 16.41 21.35 1.02
C MET A 10 16.01 21.39 2.49
N LEU A 11 16.97 21.14 3.36
CA LEU A 11 16.78 20.84 4.77
C LEU A 11 17.68 21.75 5.61
N PRO A 12 17.27 23.01 5.88
CA PRO A 12 18.02 23.89 6.74
C PRO A 12 18.12 23.31 8.16
N TYR A 13 19.27 23.39 8.79
CA TYR A 13 19.47 23.04 10.20
C TYR A 13 19.90 24.25 11.04
N ALA A 14 20.20 25.38 10.39
CA ALA A 14 20.36 26.70 11.00
C ALA A 14 19.92 27.78 10.02
N GLY A 15 19.51 28.94 10.53
CA GLY A 15 19.00 30.05 9.71
C GLY A 15 17.68 29.73 9.01
N GLN A 16 17.38 30.47 7.96
CA GLN A 16 16.14 30.37 7.21
C GLN A 16 16.35 30.53 5.70
N ALA A 17 15.39 29.99 4.93
CA ALA A 17 15.33 30.19 3.49
C ALA A 17 13.91 30.53 3.05
N ALA A 18 13.74 31.61 2.31
CA ALA A 18 12.51 31.88 1.56
C ALA A 18 12.61 31.16 0.20
N ILE A 19 11.69 30.24 -0.06
CA ILE A 19 11.70 29.40 -1.25
C ILE A 19 10.39 29.61 -2.01
N GLU A 20 10.51 30.04 -3.24
CA GLU A 20 9.39 30.21 -4.17
C GLU A 20 9.45 29.10 -5.22
N ALA A 21 8.41 28.27 -5.28
CA ALA A 21 8.28 27.21 -6.27
C ALA A 21 6.80 26.89 -6.56
N GLY A 22 6.46 26.64 -7.80
CA GLY A 22 5.10 26.30 -8.20
C GLY A 22 4.04 27.35 -7.80
N GLY A 23 4.41 28.63 -7.78
CA GLY A 23 3.55 29.75 -7.38
C GLY A 23 3.27 29.86 -5.87
N ARG A 24 4.07 29.18 -5.03
CA ARG A 24 3.98 29.21 -3.56
C ARG A 24 5.29 29.65 -2.95
N THR A 25 5.22 30.40 -1.85
CA THR A 25 6.37 30.82 -1.04
C THR A 25 6.33 30.09 0.30
N VAL A 26 7.46 29.51 0.70
CA VAL A 26 7.62 28.78 1.97
C VAL A 26 8.89 29.28 2.66
N ILE A 27 8.81 29.47 3.98
CA ILE A 27 9.98 29.70 4.81
C ILE A 27 10.46 28.35 5.35
N ALA A 28 11.55 27.85 4.79
CA ALA A 28 12.21 26.65 5.27
C ALA A 28 13.14 26.98 6.45
N ASN A 29 13.21 26.11 7.46
CA ASN A 29 13.99 26.27 8.67
C ASN A 29 14.37 24.91 9.28
N ASP A 30 14.82 24.89 10.53
CA ASP A 30 15.18 23.65 11.25
C ASP A 30 14.02 22.62 11.42
N ARG A 31 12.75 23.04 11.30
CA ARG A 31 11.54 22.19 11.42
C ARG A 31 10.90 21.84 10.10
N VAL A 32 11.07 22.68 9.10
CA VAL A 32 10.42 22.60 7.80
C VAL A 32 11.46 22.61 6.70
N GLY A 33 11.53 21.52 5.95
CA GLY A 33 12.27 21.44 4.69
C GLY A 33 11.36 21.67 3.48
N THR A 34 11.96 21.62 2.31
CA THR A 34 11.23 21.68 1.04
C THR A 34 11.73 20.63 0.06
N ILE A 35 10.83 20.18 -0.82
CA ILE A 35 11.17 19.40 -1.99
C ILE A 35 10.76 20.17 -3.23
N LEU A 36 11.71 20.37 -4.12
CA LEU A 36 11.53 21.09 -5.37
C LEU A 36 11.37 20.11 -6.51
N ASN A 37 10.32 20.31 -7.29
CA ASN A 37 10.04 19.48 -8.47
C ASN A 37 10.88 19.96 -9.67
N PRO A 38 11.28 19.05 -10.57
CA PRO A 38 12.06 19.38 -11.77
C PRO A 38 11.44 20.45 -12.66
N THR A 39 10.11 20.45 -12.74
CA THR A 39 9.32 21.27 -13.67
C THR A 39 9.01 22.68 -13.16
N ASP A 40 9.11 22.89 -11.85
CA ASP A 40 8.71 24.16 -11.24
C ASP A 40 9.79 25.22 -11.44
N PRO A 41 9.43 26.46 -11.78
CA PRO A 41 10.36 27.59 -11.66
C PRO A 41 10.64 27.85 -10.18
N VAL A 42 11.92 28.02 -9.85
CA VAL A 42 12.40 28.14 -8.47
C VAL A 42 13.17 29.44 -8.29
N ALA A 43 12.85 30.16 -7.22
CA ALA A 43 13.66 31.25 -6.66
C ALA A 43 13.90 31.01 -5.18
N MET A 44 15.10 31.36 -4.69
CA MET A 44 15.52 31.10 -3.31
C MET A 44 16.32 32.26 -2.76
N THR A 45 15.99 32.62 -1.54
CA THR A 45 16.74 33.64 -0.77
C THR A 45 17.08 33.04 0.59
N TRP A 46 18.35 33.18 1.00
CA TRP A 46 18.89 32.60 2.22
C TRP A 46 19.30 33.67 3.20
N THR A 47 19.15 33.42 4.51
CA THR A 47 19.82 34.22 5.53
C THR A 47 21.31 33.91 5.55
N ALA A 48 22.12 34.85 5.97
CA ALA A 48 23.59 34.71 5.95
C ALA A 48 24.10 33.53 6.83
N ASP A 49 23.33 33.17 7.86
CA ASP A 49 23.60 32.08 8.80
C ASP A 49 22.95 30.75 8.38
N CYS A 50 22.33 30.69 7.21
CA CYS A 50 21.60 29.47 6.77
C CYS A 50 22.57 28.35 6.43
N ALA A 51 22.66 27.37 7.33
CA ALA A 51 23.31 26.10 7.08
C ALA A 51 22.24 25.03 6.72
N LYS A 52 22.49 24.25 5.66
CA LYS A 52 21.52 23.34 5.09
C LYS A 52 22.15 22.09 4.50
N LEU A 53 21.41 20.99 4.57
CA LEU A 53 21.66 19.81 3.76
C LEU A 53 20.83 19.91 2.48
N MET A 54 21.42 19.55 1.36
CA MET A 54 20.73 19.36 0.10
C MET A 54 20.87 17.92 -0.35
N VAL A 55 19.74 17.27 -0.65
CA VAL A 55 19.70 15.91 -1.20
C VAL A 55 19.16 16.02 -2.62
N ARG A 56 20.01 15.67 -3.58
CA ARG A 56 19.63 15.57 -5.00
C ARG A 56 19.21 14.15 -5.30
N ILE A 57 18.02 13.98 -5.90
CA ILE A 57 17.52 12.69 -6.35
C ILE A 57 17.23 12.80 -7.84
N GLU A 58 17.90 11.96 -8.61
CA GLU A 58 17.69 11.91 -10.07
C GLU A 58 16.24 11.55 -10.37
N ARG A 59 15.66 12.25 -11.35
CA ARG A 59 14.26 12.08 -11.74
C ARG A 59 13.97 10.64 -12.14
N ASP A 60 14.82 10.04 -12.93
CA ASP A 60 14.64 8.69 -13.42
C ASP A 60 14.64 7.66 -12.29
N ALA A 61 15.51 7.83 -11.28
CA ALA A 61 15.59 6.92 -10.15
C ALA A 61 14.29 6.90 -9.33
N ILE A 62 13.75 8.08 -8.98
CA ILE A 62 12.53 8.15 -8.16
C ILE A 62 11.27 7.79 -8.96
N GLU A 63 11.19 8.15 -10.26
CA GLU A 63 10.07 7.79 -11.12
C GLU A 63 10.06 6.28 -11.45
N GLN A 64 11.22 5.64 -11.63
CA GLN A 64 11.32 4.18 -11.77
C GLN A 64 10.86 3.45 -10.50
N GLN A 65 11.31 3.90 -9.32
CA GLN A 65 10.86 3.33 -8.05
C GLN A 65 9.34 3.47 -7.87
N LEU A 66 8.78 4.64 -8.20
CA LEU A 66 7.34 4.86 -8.16
C LEU A 66 6.58 3.95 -9.15
N CYS A 67 7.09 3.75 -10.36
CA CYS A 67 6.53 2.80 -11.33
C CYS A 67 6.52 1.37 -10.78
N ALA A 68 7.62 0.95 -10.15
CA ALA A 68 7.71 -0.36 -9.51
C ALA A 68 6.68 -0.51 -8.37
N MET A 69 6.55 0.50 -7.51
CA MET A 69 5.56 0.53 -6.45
C MET A 69 4.11 0.54 -6.97
N LEU A 70 3.83 1.25 -8.07
CA LEU A 70 2.51 1.31 -8.71
C LEU A 70 2.22 0.11 -9.64
N GLY A 71 3.26 -0.64 -10.09
CA GLY A 71 3.17 -1.71 -11.09
C GLY A 71 2.66 -1.26 -12.45
N ARG A 72 2.82 0.00 -12.77
CA ARG A 72 2.44 0.61 -14.05
C ARG A 72 3.26 1.87 -14.32
N SER A 73 3.35 2.27 -15.59
CA SER A 73 3.98 3.54 -15.97
C SER A 73 3.21 4.76 -15.45
N LEU A 74 3.92 5.86 -15.25
CA LEU A 74 3.33 7.12 -14.84
C LEU A 74 2.57 7.75 -16.03
N ARG A 75 1.41 8.34 -15.75
CA ARG A 75 0.61 9.06 -16.76
C ARG A 75 1.00 10.54 -16.88
N GLN A 76 1.62 11.06 -15.86
CA GLN A 76 2.11 12.45 -15.76
C GLN A 76 3.35 12.46 -14.84
N PRO A 77 4.20 13.49 -14.92
CA PRO A 77 5.37 13.60 -14.06
C PRO A 77 5.00 13.52 -12.58
N LEU A 78 5.86 12.93 -11.78
CA LEU A 78 5.73 12.96 -10.32
C LEU A 78 5.84 14.41 -9.84
N ASN A 79 4.94 14.83 -8.97
CA ASN A 79 4.88 16.18 -8.42
C ASN A 79 4.59 16.13 -6.91
N PHE A 80 5.56 16.49 -6.11
CA PHE A 80 5.46 16.57 -4.66
C PHE A 80 4.87 17.90 -4.19
N ARG A 81 4.23 17.89 -3.02
CA ARG A 81 3.94 19.13 -2.30
C ARG A 81 5.25 19.75 -1.78
N LEU A 82 5.37 21.06 -1.95
CA LEU A 82 6.60 21.82 -1.67
C LEU A 82 7.16 21.63 -0.24
N VAL A 83 6.28 21.55 0.77
CA VAL A 83 6.63 21.51 2.19
C VAL A 83 6.93 20.08 2.64
N ILE A 84 8.08 19.87 3.26
CA ILE A 84 8.46 18.62 3.92
C ILE A 84 8.57 18.88 5.43
N PRO A 85 7.68 18.31 6.27
CA PRO A 85 7.89 18.32 7.72
C PRO A 85 9.03 17.37 8.09
N LYS A 86 9.92 17.81 8.97
CA LYS A 86 11.03 16.97 9.47
C LYS A 86 10.64 16.11 10.67
N GLN A 87 9.44 16.27 11.20
CA GLN A 87 8.91 15.54 12.36
C GLN A 87 7.53 14.97 12.10
N GLY A 88 7.14 13.95 12.88
CA GLY A 88 5.87 13.26 12.73
C GLY A 88 5.90 12.13 11.68
N HIS A 89 4.74 11.60 11.31
CA HIS A 89 4.61 10.49 10.35
C HIS A 89 5.19 10.82 8.97
N ALA A 90 5.05 12.06 8.54
CA ALA A 90 5.62 12.55 7.29
C ALA A 90 7.15 12.76 7.33
N GLY A 91 7.76 12.62 8.50
CA GLY A 91 9.21 12.74 8.70
C GLY A 91 9.96 11.40 8.76
N ASN A 92 9.29 10.27 8.53
CA ASN A 92 9.90 8.93 8.63
C ASN A 92 11.07 8.69 7.65
N TRP A 93 11.20 9.48 6.60
CA TRP A 93 12.32 9.44 5.66
C TRP A 93 13.61 10.06 6.22
N TRP A 94 13.53 10.94 7.24
CA TRP A 94 14.70 11.62 7.81
C TRP A 94 15.76 10.69 8.42
N PRO A 95 15.41 9.64 9.18
CA PRO A 95 16.37 8.64 9.64
C PRO A 95 17.16 7.97 8.51
N PHE A 96 16.57 7.77 7.34
CA PHE A 96 17.26 7.20 6.17
C PHE A 96 18.30 8.17 5.60
N VAL A 97 18.00 9.49 5.58
CA VAL A 97 18.98 10.51 5.19
C VAL A 97 20.18 10.49 6.15
N GLN A 98 19.94 10.43 7.46
CA GLN A 98 21.00 10.38 8.46
C GLN A 98 21.85 9.12 8.33
N LEU A 99 21.21 7.97 8.10
CA LEU A 99 21.91 6.72 7.87
C LEU A 99 22.75 6.76 6.59
N LEU A 100 22.22 7.34 5.52
CA LEU A 100 22.93 7.49 4.25
C LEU A 100 24.17 8.38 4.42
N ILE A 101 24.04 9.51 5.12
CA ILE A 101 25.19 10.40 5.42
C ILE A 101 26.25 9.64 6.19
N ALA A 102 25.89 8.98 7.30
CA ALA A 102 26.82 8.22 8.12
C ALA A 102 27.51 7.11 7.30
N TYR A 103 26.78 6.45 6.42
CA TYR A 103 27.34 5.40 5.56
C TYR A 103 28.34 5.99 4.52
N VAL A 104 27.99 7.10 3.86
CA VAL A 104 28.87 7.78 2.89
C VAL A 104 30.16 8.27 3.55
N GLU A 105 30.08 8.85 4.75
CA GLU A 105 31.25 9.26 5.52
C GLU A 105 32.17 8.08 5.89
N GLN A 106 31.60 6.90 6.12
CA GLN A 106 32.36 5.67 6.36
C GLN A 106 32.92 5.07 5.05
N GLN A 107 32.23 5.23 3.92
CA GLN A 107 32.69 4.71 2.62
C GLN A 107 34.00 5.31 2.13
N ALA A 108 34.35 6.52 2.54
CA ALA A 108 35.70 7.08 2.32
C ALA A 108 36.82 6.15 2.85
N ARG A 109 36.47 5.07 3.56
CA ARG A 109 37.33 4.02 4.13
C ARG A 109 37.12 2.62 3.52
N GLY A 110 36.36 2.44 2.42
CA GLY A 110 36.23 1.17 1.68
C GLY A 110 34.89 0.44 1.81
N GLY A 111 33.76 1.09 1.67
CA GLY A 111 32.42 0.46 1.76
C GLY A 111 31.91 -0.16 0.43
N SER A 112 30.83 -0.97 0.52
CA SER A 112 30.20 -1.65 -0.61
C SER A 112 29.23 -0.75 -1.37
N THR A 113 29.34 -0.69 -2.69
CA THR A 113 28.42 0.04 -3.59
C THR A 113 26.98 -0.51 -3.52
N ALA A 114 26.82 -1.83 -3.39
CA ALA A 114 25.50 -2.46 -3.28
C ALA A 114 24.71 -2.02 -2.04
N THR A 115 25.38 -1.83 -0.90
CA THR A 115 24.73 -1.33 0.32
C THR A 115 24.24 0.10 0.12
N LEU A 116 25.02 0.95 -0.56
CA LEU A 116 24.64 2.32 -0.88
C LEU A 116 23.35 2.35 -1.74
N GLU A 117 23.29 1.57 -2.79
CA GLU A 117 22.10 1.45 -3.66
C GLU A 117 20.84 1.01 -2.88
N HIS A 118 21.00 0.09 -1.95
CA HIS A 118 19.88 -0.33 -1.09
C HIS A 118 19.42 0.79 -0.14
N LEU A 119 20.33 1.56 0.42
CA LEU A 119 20.00 2.71 1.27
C LEU A 119 19.33 3.84 0.48
N GLU A 120 19.82 4.12 -0.72
CA GLU A 120 19.19 5.09 -1.64
C GLU A 120 17.76 4.66 -2.01
N ASN A 121 17.56 3.41 -2.38
CA ASN A 121 16.22 2.88 -2.68
C ASN A 121 15.29 2.91 -1.46
N ALA A 122 15.79 2.63 -0.27
CA ALA A 122 15.02 2.73 0.98
C ALA A 122 14.62 4.18 1.28
N LEU A 123 15.53 5.15 1.08
CA LEU A 123 15.25 6.57 1.20
C LEU A 123 14.16 7.02 0.21
N ILE A 124 14.29 6.67 -1.07
CA ILE A 124 13.33 7.01 -2.12
C ILE A 124 11.96 6.42 -1.80
N THR A 125 11.89 5.14 -1.40
CA THR A 125 10.65 4.48 -1.01
C THR A 125 9.98 5.18 0.17
N SER A 126 10.75 5.46 1.23
CA SER A 126 10.24 6.16 2.41
C SER A 126 9.75 7.58 2.10
N LEU A 127 10.42 8.28 1.18
CA LEU A 127 9.99 9.61 0.71
C LEU A 127 8.67 9.53 -0.06
N LEU A 128 8.52 8.55 -0.97
CA LEU A 128 7.29 8.33 -1.75
C LEU A 128 6.10 7.93 -0.86
N GLU A 129 6.33 7.19 0.22
CA GLU A 129 5.28 6.80 1.15
C GLU A 129 4.91 7.92 2.14
N GLY A 130 5.90 8.69 2.58
CA GLY A 130 5.73 9.67 3.65
C GLY A 130 5.38 11.08 3.17
N GLN A 131 5.81 11.47 1.96
CA GLN A 131 5.62 12.82 1.45
C GLN A 131 4.48 12.88 0.44
N ALA A 132 3.54 13.82 0.63
CA ALA A 132 2.38 13.96 -0.24
C ALA A 132 2.78 14.37 -1.67
N HIS A 133 2.23 13.66 -2.66
CA HIS A 133 2.43 13.89 -4.09
C HIS A 133 1.21 13.48 -4.92
N ASN A 134 1.20 13.76 -6.21
CA ASN A 134 0.07 13.50 -7.11
C ASN A 134 -0.28 12.01 -7.33
N TYR A 135 0.51 11.07 -6.82
CA TYR A 135 0.25 9.63 -6.84
C TYR A 135 0.00 9.03 -5.46
N SER A 136 -0.04 9.83 -4.37
CA SER A 136 -0.22 9.33 -3.00
C SER A 136 -1.47 8.47 -2.85
N GLU A 137 -2.63 8.92 -3.35
CA GLU A 137 -3.88 8.14 -3.33
C GLU A 137 -3.77 6.82 -4.08
N SER A 138 -3.02 6.80 -5.21
CA SER A 138 -2.81 5.57 -5.98
C SER A 138 -1.93 4.57 -5.24
N LEU A 139 -0.92 5.04 -4.50
CA LEU A 139 -0.10 4.20 -3.63
C LEU A 139 -0.89 3.69 -2.42
N GLU A 140 -1.65 4.56 -1.76
CA GLU A 140 -2.52 4.20 -0.64
C GLU A 140 -3.57 3.17 -1.04
N SER A 141 -4.22 3.36 -2.19
CA SER A 141 -5.20 2.42 -2.74
C SER A 141 -4.58 1.06 -3.02
N ARG A 142 -3.33 1.02 -3.46
CA ARG A 142 -2.59 -0.21 -3.71
C ARG A 142 -2.10 -0.87 -2.42
N HIS A 143 -1.64 -0.09 -1.45
CA HIS A 143 -1.33 -0.60 -0.10
C HIS A 143 -2.60 -1.09 0.61
N ALA A 144 -3.75 -0.42 0.40
CA ALA A 144 -5.06 -0.93 0.83
C ALA A 144 -5.43 -2.25 0.14
N GLY A 145 -4.94 -2.50 -1.08
CA GLY A 145 -5.09 -3.77 -1.79
C GLY A 145 -4.16 -4.88 -1.27
N ILE A 146 -3.01 -4.55 -0.70
CA ILE A 146 -2.12 -5.52 -0.04
C ILE A 146 -2.54 -5.65 1.42
N ALA A 147 -3.45 -6.59 1.67
CA ALA A 147 -3.90 -6.86 3.03
C ALA A 147 -2.71 -7.18 3.96
N PRO A 148 -2.77 -6.76 5.24
CA PRO A 148 -1.77 -7.10 6.24
C PRO A 148 -1.52 -8.61 6.31
N ARG A 149 -0.33 -9.00 6.76
CA ARG A 149 0.08 -10.41 6.82
C ARG A 149 -0.93 -11.31 7.56
N HIS A 150 -1.55 -10.82 8.61
CA HIS A 150 -2.56 -11.55 9.36
C HIS A 150 -3.86 -11.76 8.57
N VAL A 151 -4.29 -10.79 7.76
CA VAL A 151 -5.46 -10.92 6.87
C VAL A 151 -5.15 -11.94 5.78
N ARG A 152 -4.04 -11.82 5.06
CA ARG A 152 -3.63 -12.77 4.01
C ARG A 152 -3.48 -14.20 4.54
N ARG A 153 -2.94 -14.36 5.76
CA ARG A 153 -2.82 -15.68 6.39
C ARG A 153 -4.18 -16.32 6.60
N VAL A 154 -5.18 -15.53 7.01
CA VAL A 154 -6.54 -16.01 7.21
C VAL A 154 -7.24 -16.29 5.88
N GLU A 155 -7.01 -15.47 4.85
CA GLU A 155 -7.52 -15.73 3.50
C GLU A 155 -7.02 -17.07 2.96
N ASN A 156 -5.70 -17.29 2.99
CA ASN A 156 -5.10 -18.55 2.54
C ASN A 156 -5.66 -19.75 3.35
N TYR A 157 -5.77 -19.60 4.67
CA TYR A 157 -6.35 -20.66 5.51
C TYR A 157 -7.80 -20.96 5.14
N ILE A 158 -8.60 -19.93 4.87
CA ILE A 158 -10.00 -20.10 4.41
C ILE A 158 -10.05 -20.83 3.06
N GLU A 159 -9.20 -20.45 2.09
CA GLU A 159 -9.15 -21.12 0.78
C GLU A 159 -8.79 -22.60 0.88
N ASP A 160 -7.81 -22.92 1.73
CA ASP A 160 -7.31 -24.28 1.89
C ASP A 160 -8.28 -25.18 2.69
N HIS A 161 -9.07 -24.62 3.62
CA HIS A 161 -9.88 -25.37 4.60
C HIS A 161 -11.38 -25.06 4.51
N ALA A 162 -11.87 -24.42 3.44
CA ALA A 162 -13.27 -23.97 3.33
C ALA A 162 -14.31 -25.08 3.56
N ALA A 163 -13.97 -26.33 3.25
CA ALA A 163 -14.82 -27.50 3.45
C ALA A 163 -14.90 -27.98 4.92
N GLU A 164 -14.06 -27.42 5.81
CA GLU A 164 -14.03 -27.80 7.22
C GLU A 164 -14.95 -26.92 8.07
N ALA A 165 -15.26 -27.37 9.30
CA ALA A 165 -16.06 -26.58 10.24
C ALA A 165 -15.23 -25.47 10.88
N ILE A 166 -15.04 -24.35 10.16
CA ILE A 166 -14.27 -23.20 10.63
C ILE A 166 -15.15 -22.23 11.40
N GLY A 167 -14.74 -21.90 12.64
CA GLY A 167 -15.31 -20.84 13.45
C GLY A 167 -14.45 -19.58 13.50
N ILE A 168 -14.99 -18.50 14.07
CA ILE A 168 -14.22 -17.25 14.22
C ILE A 168 -12.99 -17.43 15.11
N GLU A 169 -13.06 -18.32 16.10
CA GLU A 169 -11.94 -18.60 17.02
C GLU A 169 -10.76 -19.22 16.28
N ASP A 170 -11.01 -20.08 15.28
CA ASP A 170 -9.97 -20.66 14.43
C ASP A 170 -9.28 -19.58 13.61
N LEU A 171 -10.06 -18.68 13.00
CA LEU A 171 -9.54 -17.57 12.21
C LEU A 171 -8.72 -16.59 13.07
N VAL A 172 -9.13 -16.32 14.29
CA VAL A 172 -8.39 -15.48 15.25
C VAL A 172 -7.07 -16.18 15.60
N ARG A 173 -7.08 -17.49 15.90
CA ARG A 173 -5.88 -18.26 16.21
C ARG A 173 -4.89 -18.26 15.04
N VAL A 174 -5.36 -18.49 13.83
CA VAL A 174 -4.56 -18.46 12.60
C VAL A 174 -3.99 -17.07 12.34
N SER A 175 -4.77 -16.02 12.57
CA SER A 175 -4.33 -14.64 12.35
C SER A 175 -3.12 -14.23 13.20
N GLY A 176 -3.05 -14.73 14.44
CA GLY A 176 -2.06 -14.34 15.44
C GLY A 176 -2.28 -12.93 16.02
N VAL A 177 -3.47 -12.34 15.81
CA VAL A 177 -3.87 -11.04 16.37
C VAL A 177 -5.20 -11.15 17.11
N SER A 178 -5.59 -10.10 17.83
CA SER A 178 -6.91 -10.09 18.50
C SER A 178 -8.06 -10.13 17.48
N GLY A 179 -9.23 -10.66 17.90
CA GLY A 179 -10.43 -10.69 17.06
C GLY A 179 -10.79 -9.32 16.51
N ARG A 180 -10.71 -8.25 17.34
CA ARG A 180 -10.93 -6.87 16.91
C ARG A 180 -9.99 -6.45 15.76
N ALA A 181 -8.70 -6.70 15.92
CA ALA A 181 -7.71 -6.37 14.89
C ALA A 181 -7.95 -7.15 13.58
N LEU A 182 -8.40 -8.42 13.69
CA LEU A 182 -8.77 -9.22 12.52
C LEU A 182 -9.99 -8.65 11.80
N TYR A 183 -11.06 -8.30 12.54
CA TYR A 183 -12.27 -7.68 11.96
C TYR A 183 -11.96 -6.33 11.32
N ASP A 184 -11.18 -5.46 11.98
CA ASP A 184 -10.76 -4.16 11.45
C ASP A 184 -9.92 -4.34 10.18
N GLY A 185 -9.03 -5.35 10.15
CA GLY A 185 -8.24 -5.71 8.97
C GLY A 185 -9.11 -6.13 7.79
N PHE A 186 -10.03 -7.06 7.96
CA PHE A 186 -10.95 -7.51 6.90
C PHE A 186 -11.85 -6.36 6.42
N ARG A 187 -12.40 -5.57 7.33
CA ARG A 187 -13.24 -4.42 6.99
C ARG A 187 -12.47 -3.38 6.15
N ARG A 188 -11.25 -3.05 6.56
CA ARG A 188 -10.42 -2.03 5.89
C ARG A 188 -9.88 -2.49 4.53
N PHE A 189 -9.47 -3.77 4.41
CA PHE A 189 -8.74 -4.25 3.23
C PHE A 189 -9.58 -5.13 2.30
N ARG A 190 -10.76 -5.58 2.72
CA ARG A 190 -11.66 -6.47 1.94
C ARG A 190 -13.11 -6.01 1.93
N ASP A 191 -13.41 -4.92 2.62
CA ASP A 191 -14.79 -4.39 2.76
C ASP A 191 -15.80 -5.46 3.23
N THR A 192 -15.34 -6.40 4.05
CA THR A 192 -16.14 -7.52 4.55
C THR A 192 -15.69 -7.95 5.95
N SER A 193 -16.39 -8.91 6.56
CA SER A 193 -15.93 -9.58 7.78
C SER A 193 -15.25 -10.92 7.47
N PRO A 194 -14.39 -11.46 8.37
CA PRO A 194 -13.75 -12.77 8.17
C PRO A 194 -14.74 -13.89 7.87
N MET A 195 -15.85 -13.97 8.61
CA MET A 195 -16.88 -14.97 8.42
C MET A 195 -17.73 -14.76 7.16
N ALA A 196 -17.91 -13.52 6.72
CA ALA A 196 -18.57 -13.25 5.43
C ALA A 196 -17.65 -13.62 4.26
N HIS A 197 -16.34 -13.40 4.40
CA HIS A 197 -15.34 -13.86 3.43
C HIS A 197 -15.35 -15.39 3.29
N LEU A 198 -15.30 -16.14 4.40
CA LEU A 198 -15.45 -17.61 4.38
C LEU A 198 -16.74 -18.06 3.68
N ARG A 199 -17.85 -17.39 3.97
CA ARG A 199 -19.13 -17.69 3.31
C ARG A 199 -19.05 -17.47 1.80
N ASN A 200 -18.44 -16.41 1.35
CA ASN A 200 -18.30 -16.11 -0.07
C ASN A 200 -17.43 -17.14 -0.79
N VAL A 201 -16.33 -17.58 -0.19
CA VAL A 201 -15.48 -18.66 -0.69
C VAL A 201 -16.29 -19.94 -0.81
N ARG A 202 -17.05 -20.31 0.21
CA ARG A 202 -17.93 -21.50 0.18
C ARG A 202 -19.00 -21.43 -0.92
N LEU A 203 -19.61 -20.26 -1.11
CA LEU A 203 -20.58 -20.06 -2.22
C LEU A 203 -19.94 -20.30 -3.59
N GLN A 204 -18.70 -19.84 -3.77
CA GLN A 204 -17.96 -20.11 -5.01
C GLN A 204 -17.67 -21.59 -5.20
N ARG A 205 -17.21 -22.29 -4.18
CA ARG A 205 -16.98 -23.74 -4.21
C ARG A 205 -18.25 -24.53 -4.48
N VAL A 206 -19.38 -24.10 -3.90
CA VAL A 206 -20.69 -24.70 -4.23
C VAL A 206 -21.03 -24.52 -5.71
N ARG A 207 -20.79 -23.33 -6.28
CA ARG A 207 -21.04 -23.09 -7.71
C ARG A 207 -20.19 -23.98 -8.61
N GLU A 208 -18.90 -24.09 -8.33
CA GLU A 208 -17.98 -24.98 -9.04
C GLU A 208 -18.50 -26.44 -8.97
N ALA A 209 -18.83 -26.89 -7.75
CA ALA A 209 -19.36 -28.24 -7.55
C ALA A 209 -20.74 -28.49 -8.21
N LEU A 210 -21.59 -27.46 -8.35
CA LEU A 210 -22.86 -27.56 -9.08
C LEU A 210 -22.65 -27.68 -10.59
N LEU A 211 -21.68 -26.98 -11.14
CA LEU A 211 -21.34 -27.03 -12.58
C LEU A 211 -20.72 -28.37 -12.97
N GLU A 212 -19.96 -28.98 -12.07
CA GLU A 212 -19.28 -30.28 -12.28
C GLU A 212 -20.07 -31.48 -11.73
N ALA A 213 -21.30 -31.26 -11.24
CA ALA A 213 -22.04 -32.29 -10.51
C ALA A 213 -22.46 -33.47 -11.44
N PRO A 214 -22.37 -34.71 -11.01
CA PRO A 214 -22.84 -35.86 -11.78
C PRO A 214 -24.38 -35.88 -11.86
N ASP A 215 -24.92 -36.66 -12.80
CA ASP A 215 -26.37 -36.85 -12.92
C ASP A 215 -26.96 -37.43 -11.63
N GLY A 216 -28.08 -36.85 -11.19
CA GLY A 216 -28.75 -37.25 -9.94
C GLY A 216 -28.22 -36.51 -8.68
N ALA A 217 -27.20 -35.66 -8.79
CA ALA A 217 -26.79 -34.86 -7.65
C ALA A 217 -27.87 -33.83 -7.26
N THR A 218 -27.99 -33.56 -5.96
CA THR A 218 -28.92 -32.56 -5.45
C THR A 218 -28.21 -31.31 -4.94
N VAL A 219 -28.88 -30.16 -5.07
CA VAL A 219 -28.37 -28.88 -4.53
C VAL A 219 -28.12 -29.00 -3.02
N SER A 220 -29.00 -29.73 -2.30
CA SER A 220 -28.90 -29.88 -0.85
C SER A 220 -27.66 -30.66 -0.44
N ASP A 221 -27.33 -31.74 -1.15
CA ASP A 221 -26.13 -32.56 -0.86
C ASP A 221 -24.84 -31.74 -1.09
N ILE A 222 -24.81 -31.00 -2.20
CA ILE A 222 -23.65 -30.16 -2.52
C ILE A 222 -23.49 -29.01 -1.50
N ALA A 223 -24.60 -28.31 -1.18
CA ALA A 223 -24.56 -27.21 -0.24
C ALA A 223 -24.15 -27.67 1.17
N SER A 224 -24.62 -28.84 1.62
CA SER A 224 -24.29 -29.39 2.94
C SER A 224 -22.81 -29.70 3.10
N ARG A 225 -22.10 -30.14 2.05
CA ARG A 225 -20.64 -30.37 2.05
C ARG A 225 -19.85 -29.10 2.35
N TRP A 226 -20.43 -27.95 2.03
CA TRP A 226 -19.84 -26.64 2.26
C TRP A 226 -20.47 -25.90 3.44
N HIS A 227 -21.08 -26.64 4.39
CA HIS A 227 -21.68 -26.14 5.64
C HIS A 227 -22.85 -25.18 5.46
N PHE A 228 -23.63 -25.31 4.39
CA PHE A 228 -24.91 -24.63 4.23
C PHE A 228 -26.05 -25.59 4.60
N PHE A 229 -26.62 -25.41 5.80
CA PHE A 229 -27.71 -26.21 6.32
C PHE A 229 -29.08 -25.50 6.27
N GLU A 230 -29.07 -24.16 6.22
CA GLU A 230 -30.24 -23.31 6.05
C GLU A 230 -30.49 -23.04 4.57
N PHE A 231 -31.08 -23.99 3.83
CA PHE A 231 -31.15 -23.96 2.38
C PHE A 231 -31.89 -22.75 1.80
N GLY A 232 -32.94 -22.22 2.50
CA GLY A 232 -33.64 -21.02 2.05
C GLY A 232 -32.73 -19.77 2.08
N ARG A 233 -31.99 -19.61 3.17
CA ARG A 233 -31.02 -18.50 3.33
C ARG A 233 -29.85 -18.65 2.35
N PHE A 234 -29.35 -19.86 2.19
CA PHE A 234 -28.32 -20.18 1.19
C PHE A 234 -28.76 -19.82 -0.22
N ALA A 235 -29.96 -20.23 -0.67
CA ALA A 235 -30.46 -19.93 -2.00
C ALA A 235 -30.59 -18.43 -2.25
N GLY A 236 -31.00 -17.65 -1.23
CA GLY A 236 -31.05 -16.20 -1.29
C GLY A 236 -29.66 -15.57 -1.46
N GLN A 237 -28.67 -16.01 -0.67
CA GLN A 237 -27.29 -15.53 -0.74
C GLN A 237 -26.62 -15.91 -2.07
N TYR A 238 -26.84 -17.12 -2.54
CA TYR A 238 -26.34 -17.60 -3.83
C TYR A 238 -26.87 -16.73 -4.98
N ARG A 239 -28.20 -16.49 -5.01
CA ARG A 239 -28.83 -15.65 -6.01
C ARG A 239 -28.31 -14.20 -5.96
N GLN A 240 -28.09 -13.67 -4.77
CA GLN A 240 -27.52 -12.33 -4.62
C GLN A 240 -26.10 -12.24 -5.20
N MET A 241 -25.30 -13.31 -5.06
CA MET A 241 -23.90 -13.33 -5.50
C MET A 241 -23.76 -13.62 -7.01
N PHE A 242 -24.59 -14.52 -7.54
CA PHE A 242 -24.42 -15.05 -8.91
C PHE A 242 -25.54 -14.66 -9.89
N GLY A 243 -26.60 -13.98 -9.43
CA GLY A 243 -27.72 -13.57 -10.26
C GLY A 243 -28.72 -14.68 -10.61
N GLU A 244 -28.42 -15.94 -10.27
CA GLU A 244 -29.21 -17.12 -10.53
C GLU A 244 -29.37 -18.00 -9.28
N THR A 245 -30.36 -18.89 -9.27
CA THR A 245 -30.52 -19.83 -8.15
C THR A 245 -29.60 -21.05 -8.29
N PRO A 246 -29.23 -21.74 -7.19
CA PRO A 246 -28.44 -22.98 -7.26
C PRO A 246 -29.04 -24.04 -8.16
N SER A 247 -30.39 -24.13 -8.17
CA SER A 247 -31.10 -25.08 -9.03
C SER A 247 -31.05 -24.71 -10.52
N GLN A 248 -30.92 -23.43 -10.85
CA GLN A 248 -30.71 -22.98 -12.23
C GLN A 248 -29.29 -23.32 -12.68
N THR A 249 -28.28 -23.07 -11.86
CA THR A 249 -26.89 -23.46 -12.14
C THR A 249 -26.79 -24.99 -12.37
N LEU A 250 -27.43 -25.81 -11.50
CA LEU A 250 -27.40 -27.27 -11.64
C LEU A 250 -28.09 -27.79 -12.91
N ARG A 251 -29.13 -27.09 -13.41
CA ARG A 251 -29.85 -27.50 -14.64
C ARG A 251 -29.22 -26.94 -15.91
N GLY A 252 -28.49 -25.86 -15.84
CA GLY A 252 -27.88 -25.19 -17.00
C GLY A 252 -26.48 -25.70 -17.40
N ARG A 253 -26.02 -26.79 -16.78
CA ARG A 253 -24.73 -27.45 -17.05
C ARG A 253 -24.79 -28.30 -18.34
#